data_9118a5eab17b2a0122adad0b52e2acee
#
_entry.id   9118a5eab17b2a0122adad0b52e2acee
#
_cell.length_a   1.000
_cell.length_b   1.000
_cell.length_c   1.000
_cell.angle_alpha   90.00
_cell.angle_beta   90.00
_cell.angle_gamma   90.00
#
_symmetry.space_group_name_H-M   'P 1'
#
loop_
_entity.id
_entity.type
_entity.pdbx_description
1 polymer ?
#
loop_
_entity_poly.entity_id
_entity_poly.type
_entity_poly.pdbx_seq_one_letter_code
_entity_poly.pdbx_strand_id
1 'polypeptide(L)'
;MSINTITADVYAHWGDVSPRYRVFVDGDLLTERDFGWPGHEVFIRENIVVELEPGAHELHIEQVNKQGKIQIKNVMLNGRASGTQFVTTR
;
A
#
# COMPACT_ATOMS: atom_id res chain seq x y z
N MET A 1 21.69 6.35 1.84
CA MET A 1 20.24 6.55 1.66
C MET A 1 19.93 6.70 0.19
N SER A 2 18.95 5.99 -0.31
CA SER A 2 18.57 6.06 -1.72
C SER A 2 17.07 6.15 -1.88
N ILE A 3 16.66 6.62 -3.05
CA ILE A 3 15.24 6.71 -3.41
C ILE A 3 14.79 5.35 -3.92
N ASN A 4 13.71 4.85 -3.36
CA ASN A 4 13.10 3.58 -3.73
C ASN A 4 11.64 3.80 -4.12
N THR A 5 11.17 3.03 -5.09
CA THR A 5 9.78 3.06 -5.52
C THR A 5 9.11 1.77 -5.13
N ILE A 6 8.05 1.88 -4.33
CA ILE A 6 7.23 0.74 -3.91
C ILE A 6 5.90 0.87 -4.62
N THR A 7 5.46 -0.17 -5.30
CA THR A 7 4.14 -0.22 -5.90
C THR A 7 3.34 -1.37 -5.30
N ALA A 8 2.06 -1.14 -5.10
CA ALA A 8 1.17 -2.16 -4.58
C ALA A 8 -0.24 -1.92 -5.14
N ASP A 9 -0.93 -3.00 -5.48
CA ASP A 9 -2.31 -2.92 -5.92
C ASP A 9 -3.21 -3.21 -4.73
N VAL A 10 -4.01 -2.23 -4.36
CA VAL A 10 -4.98 -2.33 -3.26
C VAL A 10 -6.35 -2.57 -3.86
N TYR A 11 -6.90 -3.75 -3.63
CA TYR A 11 -8.22 -4.13 -4.09
C TYR A 11 -9.22 -3.94 -2.96
N ALA A 12 -10.40 -3.47 -3.29
CA ALA A 12 -11.45 -3.26 -2.31
C ALA A 12 -12.76 -3.87 -2.76
N HIS A 13 -13.51 -4.35 -1.80
CA HIS A 13 -14.84 -4.90 -2.00
C HIS A 13 -15.73 -4.39 -0.88
N TRP A 14 -16.85 -3.74 -1.25
CA TRP A 14 -17.73 -3.15 -0.25
C TRP A 14 -19.18 -3.06 -0.75
N GLY A 15 -20.10 -2.83 0.21
CA GLY A 15 -21.50 -2.54 -0.07
C GLY A 15 -21.78 -1.03 -0.07
N ASP A 16 -22.37 -0.53 1.02
CA ASP A 16 -22.84 0.85 1.09
C ASP A 16 -21.74 1.88 1.36
N VAL A 17 -20.75 1.51 2.15
CA VAL A 17 -19.68 2.42 2.56
C VAL A 17 -18.34 1.90 2.09
N SER A 18 -17.61 2.73 1.36
CA SER A 18 -16.30 2.36 0.86
C SER A 18 -15.27 2.27 1.99
N PRO A 19 -14.32 1.34 1.90
CA PRO A 19 -13.26 1.27 2.89
C PRO A 19 -12.27 2.42 2.73
N ARG A 20 -11.64 2.77 3.84
CA ARG A 20 -10.56 3.75 3.91
C ARG A 20 -9.33 3.06 4.43
N TYR A 21 -8.16 3.37 3.88
CA TYR A 21 -6.92 2.76 4.32
C TYR A 21 -5.79 3.77 4.45
N ARG A 22 -4.80 3.40 5.25
CA ARG A 22 -3.57 4.17 5.45
C ARG A 22 -2.37 3.34 5.01
N VAL A 23 -1.40 4.00 4.40
CA VAL A 23 -0.17 3.37 3.94
C VAL A 23 0.98 3.84 4.83
N PHE A 24 1.72 2.89 5.39
CA PHE A 24 2.88 3.14 6.24
C PHE A 24 4.11 2.45 5.66
N VAL A 25 5.25 3.09 5.79
CA VAL A 25 6.54 2.45 5.59
C VAL A 25 7.34 2.63 6.87
N ASP A 26 7.78 1.52 7.45
CA ASP A 26 8.50 1.48 8.73
C ASP A 26 7.78 2.23 9.86
N GLY A 27 6.45 2.17 9.85
CA GLY A 27 5.63 2.84 10.86
C GLY A 27 5.33 4.31 10.58
N ASP A 28 5.90 4.88 9.53
CA ASP A 28 5.64 6.27 9.14
C ASP A 28 4.46 6.34 8.17
N LEU A 29 3.46 7.14 8.52
CA LEU A 29 2.29 7.34 7.68
C LEU A 29 2.66 8.16 6.45
N LEU A 30 2.42 7.60 5.27
CA LEU A 30 2.69 8.26 3.99
C LEU A 30 1.44 8.81 3.32
N THR A 31 0.33 8.06 3.37
CA THR A 31 -0.90 8.48 2.72
C THR A 31 -2.11 7.79 3.34
N GLU A 32 -3.27 8.41 3.14
CA GLU A 32 -4.56 7.85 3.53
C GLU A 32 -5.52 8.05 2.36
N ARG A 33 -6.28 7.02 2.02
CA ARG A 33 -7.18 7.08 0.87
C ARG A 33 -8.53 6.46 1.15
N ASP A 34 -9.54 6.97 0.45
CA ASP A 34 -10.87 6.38 0.36
C ASP A 34 -11.07 5.79 -1.03
N PHE A 35 -11.75 4.64 -1.09
CA PHE A 35 -12.27 4.14 -2.33
C PHE A 35 -13.60 4.85 -2.61
N GLY A 36 -13.59 5.86 -3.44
CA GLY A 36 -14.76 6.71 -3.68
C GLY A 36 -15.79 6.17 -4.65
N TRP A 37 -15.69 4.92 -5.10
CA TRP A 37 -16.56 4.37 -6.15
C TRP A 37 -17.59 3.42 -5.58
N PRO A 38 -18.88 3.63 -5.87
CA PRO A 38 -19.91 2.72 -5.40
C PRO A 38 -20.01 1.46 -6.24
N GLY A 39 -20.16 0.31 -5.58
CA GLY A 39 -20.72 -0.89 -6.18
C GLY A 39 -19.84 -1.74 -7.08
N HIS A 40 -18.56 -1.46 -7.23
CA HIS A 40 -17.70 -2.25 -8.09
C HIS A 40 -16.45 -2.69 -7.38
N GLU A 41 -15.94 -3.87 -7.74
CA GLU A 41 -14.61 -4.26 -7.36
C GLU A 41 -13.63 -3.40 -8.13
N VAL A 42 -12.86 -2.58 -7.43
CA VAL A 42 -11.87 -1.69 -8.01
C VAL A 42 -10.55 -1.84 -7.29
N PHE A 43 -9.49 -1.43 -7.95
CA PHE A 43 -8.20 -1.38 -7.29
C PHE A 43 -7.54 -0.03 -7.50
N ILE A 44 -6.71 0.34 -6.54
CA ILE A 44 -5.84 1.51 -6.65
C ILE A 44 -4.41 1.01 -6.64
N ARG A 45 -3.63 1.43 -7.63
CA ARG A 45 -2.20 1.17 -7.61
C ARG A 45 -1.52 2.27 -6.82
N GLU A 46 -1.03 1.91 -5.65
CA GLU A 46 -0.21 2.82 -4.85
C GLU A 46 1.19 2.86 -5.44
N ASN A 47 1.68 4.07 -5.66
CA ASN A 47 3.02 4.31 -6.16
C ASN A 47 3.72 5.21 -5.15
N ILE A 48 4.62 4.60 -4.37
CA ILE A 48 5.24 5.24 -3.23
C ILE A 48 6.71 5.46 -3.54
N VAL A 49 7.13 6.72 -3.55
CA VAL A 49 8.53 7.08 -3.72
C VAL A 49 9.06 7.53 -2.36
N VAL A 50 10.05 6.84 -1.85
CA VAL A 50 10.53 7.07 -0.49
C VAL A 50 12.04 6.89 -0.41
N GLU A 51 12.70 7.72 0.39
CA GLU A 51 14.12 7.57 0.70
C GLU A 51 14.28 6.56 1.84
N LEU A 52 15.12 5.56 1.62
CA LEU A 52 15.36 4.51 2.60
C LEU A 52 16.86 4.25 2.73
N GLU A 53 17.27 3.97 3.96
CA GLU A 53 18.62 3.48 4.22
C GLU A 53 18.72 2.00 3.85
N PRO A 54 19.92 1.47 3.57
CA PRO A 54 20.09 0.04 3.36
C PRO A 54 19.62 -0.75 4.58
N GLY A 55 18.94 -1.87 4.33
CA GLY A 55 18.49 -2.76 5.38
C GLY A 55 17.06 -3.22 5.19
N ALA A 56 16.48 -3.76 6.25
CA ALA A 56 15.13 -4.32 6.24
C ALA A 56 14.09 -3.24 6.49
N HIS A 57 13.01 -3.29 5.71
CA HIS A 57 11.90 -2.33 5.79
C HIS A 57 10.57 -3.06 5.66
N GLU A 58 9.50 -2.40 6.09
CA GLU A 58 8.16 -2.97 6.03
C GLU A 58 7.17 -1.97 5.45
N LEU A 59 6.38 -2.45 4.48
CA LEU A 59 5.19 -1.75 3.99
C LEU A 59 3.98 -2.30 4.75
N HIS A 60 3.19 -1.41 5.35
CA HIS A 60 1.98 -1.78 6.05
C HIS A 60 0.81 -0.95 5.52
N ILE A 61 -0.26 -1.63 5.15
CA ILE A 61 -1.48 -0.97 4.71
C ILE A 61 -2.59 -1.39 5.67
N GLU A 62 -3.16 -0.41 6.35
CA GLU A 62 -4.15 -0.62 7.38
C GLU A 62 -5.51 -0.08 6.95
N GLN A 63 -6.54 -0.91 7.10
CA GLN A 63 -7.91 -0.46 6.87
C GLN A 63 -8.38 0.31 8.11
N VAL A 64 -8.79 1.56 7.88
CA VAL A 64 -9.16 2.48 8.96
C VAL A 64 -10.57 2.20 9.49
N ASN A 65 -11.51 1.98 8.57
CA ASN A 65 -12.88 1.66 8.95
C ASN A 65 -13.17 0.17 8.74
N LYS A 66 -14.21 -0.32 9.38
CA LYS A 66 -14.58 -1.74 9.31
C LYS A 66 -15.59 -2.04 8.20
N GLN A 67 -15.78 -1.11 7.29
CA GLN A 67 -16.72 -1.24 6.19
C GLN A 67 -16.03 -1.85 4.98
N GLY A 68 -16.52 -3.01 4.53
CA GLY A 68 -15.90 -3.70 3.41
C GLY A 68 -14.59 -4.37 3.78
N LYS A 69 -13.85 -4.76 2.75
CA LYS A 69 -12.56 -5.43 2.90
C LYS A 69 -11.57 -4.90 1.88
N ILE A 70 -10.31 -4.86 2.25
CA ILE A 70 -9.23 -4.55 1.33
C ILE A 70 -8.31 -5.76 1.21
N GLN A 71 -7.68 -5.87 0.04
CA GLN A 71 -6.70 -6.92 -0.23
C GLN A 71 -5.55 -6.31 -1.01
N ILE A 72 -4.34 -6.63 -0.61
CA ILE A 72 -3.13 -6.08 -1.22
C ILE A 72 -2.50 -7.16 -2.08
N LYS A 73 -2.18 -6.80 -3.33
CA LYS A 73 -1.56 -7.70 -4.31
C LYS A 73 -0.44 -6.99 -5.06
N ASN A 74 0.42 -7.76 -5.68
CA ASN A 74 1.44 -7.27 -6.61
C ASN A 74 2.35 -6.21 -5.98
N VAL A 75 2.82 -6.45 -4.77
CA VAL A 75 3.80 -5.57 -4.12
C VAL A 75 5.12 -5.68 -4.87
N MET A 76 5.65 -4.56 -5.30
CA MET A 76 6.91 -4.50 -6.02
C MET A 76 7.84 -3.46 -5.40
N LEU A 77 9.12 -3.76 -5.42
CA LEU A 77 10.17 -2.83 -5.03
C LEU A 77 11.05 -2.54 -6.24
N ASN A 78 11.05 -1.29 -6.69
CA ASN A 78 11.81 -0.84 -7.87
C ASN A 78 11.54 -1.70 -9.11
N GLY A 79 10.27 -2.07 -9.30
CA GLY A 79 9.83 -2.86 -10.45
C GLY A 79 10.03 -4.36 -10.33
N ARG A 80 10.49 -4.85 -9.17
CA ARG A 80 10.68 -6.28 -8.93
C ARG A 80 9.67 -6.79 -7.91
N ALA A 81 9.18 -7.99 -8.12
CA ALA A 81 8.24 -8.61 -7.20
C ALA A 81 8.83 -8.69 -5.80
N SER A 82 8.02 -8.30 -4.82
CA SER A 82 8.42 -8.25 -3.43
C SER A 82 7.25 -8.63 -2.53
N GLY A 83 7.46 -8.68 -1.25
CA GLY A 83 6.41 -8.78 -0.25
C GLY A 83 6.30 -7.46 0.51
N THR A 84 5.48 -7.45 1.55
CA THR A 84 5.35 -6.28 2.43
C THR A 84 6.60 -6.07 3.28
N GLN A 85 7.41 -7.11 3.47
CA GLN A 85 8.73 -6.98 4.08
C GLN A 85 9.78 -7.09 2.98
N PHE A 86 10.72 -6.17 2.96
CA PHE A 86 11.72 -6.11 1.90
C PHE A 86 13.04 -5.58 2.43
N VAL A 87 14.10 -5.81 1.65
CA VAL A 87 15.45 -5.37 1.99
C VAL A 87 15.98 -4.49 0.88
N THR A 88 16.52 -3.35 1.25
CA THR A 88 17.20 -2.45 0.31
C THR A 88 18.71 -2.59 0.46
N THR A 89 19.43 -2.49 -0.64
CA THR A 89 20.89 -2.69 -0.67
C THR A 89 21.66 -1.41 -0.93
N ARG A 90 20.97 -0.29 -1.04
CA ARG A 90 21.61 1.00 -1.31
C ARG A 90 21.21 2.06 -0.32
#